data_d5837e5c220159b4a3b1e4855cd7331b
#
_entry.id   d5837e5c220159b4a3b1e4855cd7331b
#
_cell.length_a   1.000
_cell.length_b   1.000
_cell.length_c   1.000
_cell.angle_alpha   90.00
_cell.angle_beta   90.00
_cell.angle_gamma   90.00
#
_symmetry.space_group_name_H-M   'P 1'
#
loop_
_entity.id
_entity.type
_entity.pdbx_description
1 polymer ?
#
loop_
_entity_poly.entity_id
_entity_poly.type
_entity_poly.pdbx_seq_one_letter_code
_entity_poly.pdbx_strand_id
1 'polypeptide(L)'
;MFDKKSRDDDQSPSDDTSQNLASTTNTTTGVGMTTQGTGSYKIEQVSATDVPRPIPDLDRPVTPYGAVMVSTEAKVQATEMILKTQSILKKDPSYTAGWMNLGIYQKMSGDYEGAVISWIYITKLSPNSYLAYANLGNLYAYFIKNNTKAEAYYKQAISKDPTRAYLYGQLAEAYRDVFKDLDKARAIVDQGLLKVPNDQNLLQLKESLKTS
;
A
#
# COMPACT_ATOMS: atom_id res chain seq x y z
N MET A 1 11.80 31.35 -75.84
CA MET A 1 10.36 31.37 -76.14
C MET A 1 9.65 31.06 -74.84
N PHE A 2 9.16 32.06 -74.23
CA PHE A 2 7.87 32.24 -73.58
C PHE A 2 7.49 31.12 -72.59
N ASP A 3 6.97 31.32 -71.46
CA ASP A 3 6.51 32.47 -70.69
C ASP A 3 5.99 31.92 -69.40
N LYS A 4 6.25 32.58 -68.29
CA LYS A 4 5.34 33.23 -67.40
C LYS A 4 4.38 32.40 -66.56
N LYS A 5 4.50 32.75 -65.29
CA LYS A 5 3.44 33.12 -64.35
C LYS A 5 2.72 31.97 -63.68
N SER A 6 2.36 32.02 -62.50
CA SER A 6 2.23 33.01 -61.41
C SER A 6 1.73 32.30 -60.19
N ARG A 7 2.14 32.76 -59.01
CA ARG A 7 1.24 33.14 -57.91
C ARG A 7 0.04 32.20 -57.69
N ASP A 8 -0.22 31.76 -56.53
CA ASP A 8 -0.66 32.55 -55.37
C ASP A 8 -0.61 31.69 -54.12
N ASP A 9 -0.19 32.35 -53.06
CA ASP A 9 -0.80 32.43 -51.75
C ASP A 9 -1.66 31.24 -51.33
N ASP A 10 -1.26 30.53 -50.28
CA ASP A 10 -2.21 30.44 -49.19
C ASP A 10 -1.52 30.20 -47.84
N GLN A 11 -2.13 30.81 -46.90
CA GLN A 11 -1.83 31.06 -45.53
C GLN A 11 -1.62 29.79 -44.72
N SER A 12 -0.57 29.81 -43.93
CA SER A 12 -0.45 29.01 -42.71
C SER A 12 -1.45 29.47 -41.67
N PRO A 13 -2.17 28.61 -41.01
CA PRO A 13 -2.67 28.89 -39.69
C PRO A 13 -1.58 28.57 -38.70
N SER A 14 -1.17 29.58 -37.98
CA SER A 14 -0.41 29.51 -36.75
C SER A 14 -1.23 28.78 -35.69
N ASP A 15 -0.88 27.53 -35.42
CA ASP A 15 -1.32 26.88 -34.19
C ASP A 15 -0.23 27.04 -33.12
N ASP A 16 -0.43 28.09 -32.38
CA ASP A 16 0.25 28.34 -31.10
C ASP A 16 -0.35 27.41 -30.04
N THR A 17 0.14 26.18 -29.97
CA THR A 17 -0.06 25.32 -28.83
C THR A 17 1.20 25.38 -27.98
N SER A 18 1.27 26.43 -27.16
CA SER A 18 2.15 26.49 -25.99
C SER A 18 1.84 25.32 -25.08
N GLN A 19 2.44 24.18 -25.34
CA GLN A 19 2.47 23.10 -24.37
C GLN A 19 3.37 23.49 -23.23
N ASN A 20 2.71 23.89 -22.16
CA ASN A 20 3.25 24.10 -20.86
C ASN A 20 3.80 22.77 -20.34
N LEU A 21 5.05 22.46 -20.66
CA LEU A 21 5.80 21.36 -20.08
C LEU A 21 6.13 21.76 -18.64
N ALA A 22 5.15 21.52 -17.76
CA ALA A 22 5.44 21.47 -16.34
C ALA A 22 6.48 20.35 -16.12
N SER A 23 7.70 20.78 -15.91
CA SER A 23 8.82 19.93 -15.51
C SER A 23 8.51 19.33 -14.14
N THR A 24 7.83 18.20 -14.14
CA THR A 24 7.76 17.33 -12.95
C THR A 24 9.09 16.63 -12.84
N THR A 25 9.98 17.20 -12.05
CA THR A 25 11.14 16.45 -11.56
C THR A 25 10.65 15.34 -10.64
N ASN A 26 10.26 14.24 -11.24
CA ASN A 26 10.07 12.97 -10.54
C ASN A 26 11.45 12.46 -10.10
N THR A 27 11.86 12.85 -8.90
CA THR A 27 12.95 12.14 -8.24
C THR A 27 12.35 10.85 -7.66
N THR A 28 12.10 9.89 -8.54
CA THR A 28 11.68 8.55 -8.16
C THR A 28 12.90 7.78 -7.70
N THR A 29 13.24 7.84 -6.42
CA THR A 29 13.99 6.78 -5.78
C THR A 29 13.00 5.72 -5.31
N GLY A 30 12.39 5.05 -6.29
CA GLY A 30 11.50 3.92 -6.04
C GLY A 30 12.32 2.68 -5.79
N VAL A 31 12.44 2.23 -4.56
CA VAL A 31 12.66 0.82 -4.30
C VAL A 31 11.37 0.13 -4.72
N GLY A 32 11.43 -0.63 -5.81
CA GLY A 32 10.28 -1.32 -6.36
C GLY A 32 9.73 -2.31 -5.34
N MET A 33 8.58 -1.99 -4.79
CA MET A 33 7.78 -2.96 -4.07
C MET A 33 7.00 -3.75 -5.10
N THR A 34 7.40 -4.99 -5.33
CA THR A 34 6.57 -5.97 -6.00
C THR A 34 5.41 -6.31 -5.06
N THR A 35 4.34 -5.55 -5.12
CA THR A 35 3.06 -6.01 -4.61
C THR A 35 2.54 -7.01 -5.64
N GLN A 36 2.35 -8.26 -5.26
CA GLN A 36 1.58 -9.21 -6.04
C GLN A 36 0.12 -8.75 -6.04
N GLY A 37 -0.20 -7.88 -6.98
CA GLY A 37 -1.52 -7.34 -7.21
C GLY A 37 -1.45 -6.21 -8.23
N THR A 38 -2.09 -6.37 -9.36
CA THR A 38 -2.14 -5.42 -10.47
C THR A 38 -3.08 -4.22 -10.18
N GLY A 39 -3.17 -3.78 -8.92
CA GLY A 39 -3.99 -2.65 -8.54
C GLY A 39 -3.14 -1.41 -8.26
N SER A 40 -3.35 -0.32 -9.02
CA SER A 40 -2.84 0.98 -8.62
C SER A 40 -3.60 1.47 -7.40
N TYR A 41 -2.89 1.92 -6.37
CA TYR A 41 -3.48 2.59 -5.22
C TYR A 41 -3.13 4.07 -5.24
N LYS A 42 -4.05 4.90 -4.79
CA LYS A 42 -3.84 6.33 -4.64
C LYS A 42 -3.37 6.60 -3.21
N ILE A 43 -2.21 7.23 -3.08
CA ILE A 43 -1.76 7.77 -1.80
C ILE A 43 -2.29 9.20 -1.72
N GLU A 44 -3.17 9.45 -0.76
CA GLU A 44 -3.64 10.81 -0.48
C GLU A 44 -2.51 11.61 0.17
N GLN A 45 -2.21 12.76 -0.41
CA GLN A 45 -1.30 13.72 0.21
C GLN A 45 -2.07 14.56 1.22
N VAL A 46 -1.55 14.62 2.44
CA VAL A 46 -2.12 15.39 3.54
C VAL A 46 -1.41 16.74 3.62
N SER A 47 -2.17 17.80 3.82
CA SER A 47 -1.58 19.12 4.07
C SER A 47 -0.76 19.11 5.36
N ALA A 48 0.36 19.84 5.38
CA ALA A 48 1.21 19.93 6.57
C ALA A 48 0.47 20.51 7.80
N THR A 49 -0.60 21.27 7.57
CA THR A 49 -1.46 21.81 8.64
C THR A 49 -2.38 20.78 9.26
N ASP A 50 -2.70 19.70 8.52
CA ASP A 50 -3.66 18.68 8.93
C ASP A 50 -3.00 17.42 9.49
N VAL A 51 -1.71 17.49 9.76
CA VAL A 51 -0.94 16.36 10.32
C VAL A 51 -1.45 16.05 11.74
N PRO A 52 -1.95 14.82 12.00
CA PRO A 52 -2.43 14.43 13.31
C PRO A 52 -1.35 14.50 14.40
N ARG A 53 -1.72 14.95 15.57
CA ARG A 53 -0.83 15.04 16.73
C ARG A 53 -1.26 14.05 17.82
N PRO A 54 -0.33 13.52 18.63
CA PRO A 54 1.13 13.62 18.47
C PRO A 54 1.65 12.83 17.25
N ILE A 55 2.72 13.34 16.64
CA ILE A 55 3.49 12.58 15.66
C ILE A 55 4.23 11.48 16.43
N PRO A 56 4.28 10.23 15.90
CA PRO A 56 5.07 9.17 16.51
C PRO A 56 6.55 9.54 16.65
N ASP A 57 7.19 9.04 17.69
CA ASP A 57 8.62 9.26 17.91
C ASP A 57 9.43 8.63 16.77
N LEU A 58 10.06 9.50 15.97
CA LEU A 58 10.92 9.14 14.85
C LEU A 58 12.38 8.88 15.28
N ASP A 59 12.71 9.05 16.54
CA ASP A 59 13.98 8.65 17.13
C ASP A 59 13.89 7.31 17.88
N ARG A 60 12.70 6.71 17.91
CA ARG A 60 12.47 5.41 18.51
C ARG A 60 13.46 4.37 17.96
N PRO A 61 14.20 3.67 18.83
CA PRO A 61 15.11 2.62 18.40
C PRO A 61 14.34 1.45 17.75
N VAL A 62 14.98 0.78 16.81
CA VAL A 62 14.44 -0.47 16.24
C VAL A 62 14.51 -1.56 17.31
N THR A 63 13.37 -2.12 17.68
CA THR A 63 13.27 -3.14 18.73
C THR A 63 12.72 -4.44 18.14
N PRO A 64 13.58 -5.35 17.66
CA PRO A 64 13.14 -6.63 17.10
C PRO A 64 12.44 -7.49 18.15
N TYR A 65 11.27 -8.00 17.83
CA TYR A 65 10.48 -8.89 18.69
C TYR A 65 10.70 -10.35 18.28
N GLY A 66 11.33 -11.13 19.16
CA GLY A 66 11.48 -12.57 18.99
C GLY A 66 12.49 -13.03 17.91
N ALA A 67 12.50 -14.32 17.63
CA ALA A 67 13.33 -14.90 16.57
C ALA A 67 12.70 -14.58 15.21
N VAL A 68 13.20 -13.55 14.55
CA VAL A 68 12.78 -13.19 13.19
C VAL A 68 13.49 -14.14 12.22
N MET A 69 12.72 -14.85 11.38
CA MET A 69 13.24 -15.71 10.32
C MET A 69 13.78 -14.90 9.12
N VAL A 70 14.63 -13.92 9.40
CA VAL A 70 15.22 -13.04 8.38
C VAL A 70 16.73 -13.06 8.55
N SER A 71 17.48 -13.11 7.45
CA SER A 71 18.94 -13.12 7.50
C SER A 71 19.49 -11.85 8.17
N THR A 72 20.71 -11.94 8.68
CA THR A 72 21.40 -10.80 9.29
C THR A 72 21.54 -9.64 8.31
N GLU A 73 21.85 -9.94 7.05
CA GLU A 73 21.99 -8.95 5.98
C GLU A 73 20.67 -8.21 5.72
N ALA A 74 19.54 -8.93 5.66
CA ALA A 74 18.24 -8.32 5.46
C ALA A 74 17.83 -7.43 6.64
N LYS A 75 18.20 -7.79 7.87
CA LYS A 75 17.99 -6.94 9.06
C LYS A 75 18.81 -5.66 8.98
N VAL A 76 20.09 -5.76 8.61
CA VAL A 76 20.97 -4.59 8.45
C VAL A 76 20.39 -3.64 7.39
N GLN A 77 20.02 -4.15 6.22
CA GLN A 77 19.41 -3.36 5.17
C GLN A 77 18.09 -2.71 5.64
N ALA A 78 17.22 -3.45 6.31
CA ALA A 78 15.98 -2.91 6.84
C ALA A 78 16.24 -1.78 7.86
N THR A 79 17.23 -1.93 8.73
CA THR A 79 17.60 -0.91 9.71
C THR A 79 18.11 0.36 9.03
N GLU A 80 18.94 0.24 8.01
CA GLU A 80 19.41 1.38 7.22
C GLU A 80 18.24 2.12 6.56
N MET A 81 17.31 1.38 5.97
CA MET A 81 16.13 1.97 5.35
C MET A 81 15.19 2.62 6.37
N ILE A 82 15.09 2.09 7.58
CA ILE A 82 14.36 2.71 8.68
C ILE A 82 14.95 4.09 8.99
N LEU A 83 16.26 4.17 9.26
CA LEU A 83 16.94 5.42 9.61
C LEU A 83 16.78 6.48 8.51
N LYS A 84 16.96 6.07 7.26
CA LYS A 84 16.76 6.95 6.10
C LYS A 84 15.32 7.47 6.03
N THR A 85 14.35 6.60 6.21
CA THR A 85 12.92 6.96 6.14
C THR A 85 12.53 7.86 7.30
N GLN A 86 13.01 7.59 8.52
CA GLN A 86 12.82 8.46 9.68
C GLN A 86 13.37 9.88 9.41
N SER A 87 14.56 9.99 8.81
CA SER A 87 15.14 11.29 8.45
C SER A 87 14.27 12.08 7.46
N ILE A 88 13.62 11.41 6.51
CA ILE A 88 12.67 12.02 5.57
C ILE A 88 11.42 12.48 6.33
N LEU A 89 10.85 11.63 7.17
CA LEU A 89 9.62 11.92 7.91
C LEU A 89 9.78 12.99 8.98
N LYS A 90 10.99 13.21 9.52
CA LYS A 90 11.29 14.35 10.38
C LYS A 90 11.16 15.69 9.66
N LYS A 91 11.44 15.70 8.35
CA LYS A 91 11.30 16.91 7.51
C LYS A 91 9.87 17.08 7.02
N ASP A 92 9.20 15.98 6.69
CA ASP A 92 7.81 15.98 6.22
C ASP A 92 7.00 14.86 6.89
N PRO A 93 6.40 15.11 8.06
CA PRO A 93 5.55 14.16 8.75
C PRO A 93 4.23 13.86 8.02
N SER A 94 3.85 14.65 7.02
CA SER A 94 2.64 14.44 6.21
C SER A 94 2.84 13.39 5.11
N TYR A 95 4.09 12.98 4.85
CA TYR A 95 4.43 12.05 3.77
C TYR A 95 3.94 10.63 4.05
N THR A 96 2.72 10.35 3.66
CA THR A 96 2.02 9.07 3.92
C THR A 96 2.77 7.85 3.38
N ALA A 97 3.38 7.96 2.18
CA ALA A 97 4.18 6.87 1.62
C ALA A 97 5.43 6.59 2.46
N GLY A 98 6.02 7.61 3.07
CA GLY A 98 7.13 7.44 4.01
C GLY A 98 6.73 6.60 5.23
N TRP A 99 5.58 6.89 5.83
CA TRP A 99 5.07 6.09 6.94
C TRP A 99 4.73 4.65 6.54
N MET A 100 4.20 4.46 5.32
CA MET A 100 3.94 3.12 4.78
C MET A 100 5.23 2.31 4.70
N ASN A 101 6.27 2.89 4.09
CA ASN A 101 7.57 2.26 3.95
C ASN A 101 8.26 2.03 5.30
N LEU A 102 8.17 2.99 6.23
CA LEU A 102 8.71 2.82 7.58
C LEU A 102 8.13 1.57 8.24
N GLY A 103 6.80 1.41 8.22
CA GLY A 103 6.16 0.23 8.80
C GLY A 103 6.57 -1.08 8.10
N ILE A 104 6.81 -1.06 6.79
CA ILE A 104 7.29 -2.24 6.05
C ILE A 104 8.70 -2.61 6.50
N TYR A 105 9.63 -1.65 6.57
CA TYR A 105 11.00 -1.90 7.00
C TYR A 105 11.07 -2.34 8.47
N GLN A 106 10.24 -1.74 9.34
CA GLN A 106 10.10 -2.16 10.73
C GLN A 106 9.60 -3.61 10.83
N LYS A 107 8.57 -3.99 10.05
CA LYS A 107 8.15 -5.39 9.97
C LYS A 107 9.28 -6.31 9.50
N MET A 108 10.02 -5.91 8.47
CA MET A 108 11.15 -6.69 7.94
C MET A 108 12.28 -6.85 8.96
N SER A 109 12.57 -5.85 9.76
CA SER A 109 13.55 -5.93 10.84
C SER A 109 13.06 -6.72 12.06
N GLY A 110 11.77 -7.05 12.12
CA GLY A 110 11.11 -7.67 13.26
C GLY A 110 10.59 -6.69 14.31
N ASP A 111 10.70 -5.39 14.08
CA ASP A 111 10.11 -4.36 14.94
C ASP A 111 8.60 -4.22 14.66
N TYR A 112 7.85 -5.21 15.13
CA TYR A 112 6.41 -5.28 14.88
C TYR A 112 5.63 -4.17 15.57
N GLU A 113 6.10 -3.72 16.74
CA GLU A 113 5.49 -2.58 17.45
C GLU A 113 5.68 -1.28 16.65
N GLY A 114 6.89 -1.03 16.15
CA GLY A 114 7.15 0.10 15.26
C GLY A 114 6.25 0.08 14.03
N ALA A 115 6.12 -1.08 13.39
CA ALA A 115 5.24 -1.24 12.23
C ALA A 115 3.77 -0.92 12.56
N VAL A 116 3.28 -1.38 13.73
CA VAL A 116 1.94 -1.02 14.21
C VAL A 116 1.80 0.48 14.38
N ILE A 117 2.76 1.14 15.04
CA ILE A 117 2.75 2.59 15.27
C ILE A 117 2.68 3.34 13.93
N SER A 118 3.55 2.97 12.98
CA SER A 118 3.63 3.61 11.66
C SER A 118 2.33 3.47 10.88
N TRP A 119 1.75 2.26 10.80
CA TRP A 119 0.52 2.05 10.04
C TRP A 119 -0.74 2.59 10.74
N ILE A 120 -0.81 2.57 12.09
CA ILE A 120 -1.87 3.28 12.83
C ILE A 120 -1.79 4.78 12.56
N TYR A 121 -0.59 5.35 12.48
CA TYR A 121 -0.48 6.77 12.17
C TYR A 121 -1.01 7.10 10.76
N ILE A 122 -0.78 6.22 9.77
CA ILE A 122 -1.40 6.36 8.44
C ILE A 122 -2.93 6.36 8.52
N THR A 123 -3.54 5.53 9.37
CA THR A 123 -5.02 5.53 9.49
C THR A 123 -5.58 6.85 10.02
N LYS A 124 -4.75 7.68 10.65
CA LYS A 124 -5.11 9.05 11.08
C LYS A 124 -4.80 10.07 9.99
N LEU A 125 -3.67 9.94 9.29
CA LEU A 125 -3.29 10.81 8.18
C LEU A 125 -4.24 10.64 6.99
N SER A 126 -4.58 9.40 6.67
CA SER A 126 -5.36 9.01 5.51
C SER A 126 -6.39 7.96 5.95
N PRO A 127 -7.55 8.37 6.52
CA PRO A 127 -8.53 7.45 7.09
C PRO A 127 -9.15 6.47 6.09
N ASN A 128 -8.99 6.72 4.79
CA ASN A 128 -9.45 5.85 3.71
C ASN A 128 -8.37 4.91 3.16
N SER A 129 -7.19 4.90 3.75
CA SER A 129 -6.08 4.05 3.32
C SER A 129 -6.34 2.58 3.66
N TYR A 130 -7.03 1.84 2.79
CA TYR A 130 -7.25 0.41 2.96
C TYR A 130 -5.94 -0.38 3.15
N LEU A 131 -4.84 0.07 2.53
CA LEU A 131 -3.53 -0.58 2.65
C LEU A 131 -2.99 -0.57 4.08
N ALA A 132 -3.14 0.54 4.81
CA ALA A 132 -2.69 0.59 6.20
C ALA A 132 -3.44 -0.44 7.06
N TYR A 133 -4.75 -0.53 6.87
CA TYR A 133 -5.58 -1.52 7.57
C TYR A 133 -5.24 -2.96 7.16
N ALA A 134 -5.02 -3.22 5.86
CA ALA A 134 -4.63 -4.55 5.37
C ALA A 134 -3.27 -4.99 5.94
N ASN A 135 -2.29 -4.09 5.96
CA ASN A 135 -0.98 -4.36 6.56
C ASN A 135 -1.06 -4.64 8.07
N LEU A 136 -1.89 -3.89 8.80
CA LEU A 136 -2.16 -4.17 10.21
C LEU A 136 -2.82 -5.55 10.37
N GLY A 137 -3.81 -5.88 9.56
CA GLY A 137 -4.44 -7.20 9.54
C GLY A 137 -3.43 -8.33 9.36
N ASN A 138 -2.58 -8.21 8.34
CA ASN A 138 -1.51 -9.18 8.07
C ASN A 138 -0.52 -9.29 9.24
N LEU A 139 -0.07 -8.17 9.77
CA LEU A 139 0.89 -8.16 10.87
C LEU A 139 0.31 -8.85 12.12
N TYR A 140 -0.93 -8.54 12.47
CA TYR A 140 -1.59 -9.17 13.62
C TYR A 140 -1.88 -10.65 13.40
N ALA A 141 -2.24 -11.08 12.18
CA ALA A 141 -2.51 -12.47 11.86
C ALA A 141 -1.23 -13.33 11.93
N TYR A 142 -0.23 -12.93 11.18
CA TYR A 142 0.91 -13.82 10.89
C TYR A 142 2.11 -13.61 11.82
N PHE A 143 2.26 -12.43 12.42
CA PHE A 143 3.46 -12.08 13.21
C PHE A 143 3.16 -11.87 14.69
N ILE A 144 2.17 -11.05 15.04
CA ILE A 144 1.81 -10.78 16.44
C ILE A 144 0.89 -11.87 17.02
N LYS A 145 0.20 -12.62 16.14
CA LYS A 145 -0.71 -13.73 16.51
C LYS A 145 -1.90 -13.27 17.37
N ASN A 146 -2.52 -12.15 17.00
CA ASN A 146 -3.75 -11.68 17.61
C ASN A 146 -4.91 -11.72 16.60
N ASN A 147 -5.62 -12.84 16.58
CA ASN A 147 -6.68 -13.13 15.59
C ASN A 147 -7.82 -12.09 15.63
N THR A 148 -8.21 -11.63 16.81
CA THR A 148 -9.29 -10.64 16.97
C THR A 148 -8.92 -9.30 16.32
N LYS A 149 -7.72 -8.80 16.57
CA LYS A 149 -7.25 -7.55 15.93
C LYS A 149 -7.03 -7.73 14.43
N ALA A 150 -6.49 -8.88 14.02
CA ALA A 150 -6.30 -9.19 12.61
C ALA A 150 -7.61 -9.14 11.83
N GLU A 151 -8.63 -9.86 12.32
CA GLU A 151 -9.96 -9.88 11.71
C GLU A 151 -10.56 -8.46 11.63
N ALA A 152 -10.48 -7.69 12.72
CA ALA A 152 -11.00 -6.33 12.76
C ALA A 152 -10.33 -5.43 11.71
N TYR A 153 -9.00 -5.47 11.59
CA TYR A 153 -8.28 -4.65 10.63
C TYR A 153 -8.52 -5.07 9.18
N TYR A 154 -8.58 -6.36 8.87
CA TYR A 154 -8.95 -6.81 7.53
C TYR A 154 -10.37 -6.36 7.14
N LYS A 155 -11.33 -6.47 8.04
CA LYS A 155 -12.71 -5.97 7.81
C LYS A 155 -12.73 -4.46 7.58
N GLN A 156 -11.91 -3.70 8.32
CA GLN A 156 -11.75 -2.27 8.06
C GLN A 156 -11.15 -2.00 6.68
N ALA A 157 -10.11 -2.74 6.26
CA ALA A 157 -9.55 -2.61 4.92
C ALA A 157 -10.62 -2.83 3.82
N ILE A 158 -11.40 -3.91 3.93
CA ILE A 158 -12.51 -4.21 3.02
C ILE A 158 -13.55 -3.08 3.02
N SER A 159 -13.88 -2.52 4.18
CA SER A 159 -14.86 -1.43 4.27
C SER A 159 -14.38 -0.14 3.59
N LYS A 160 -13.05 0.09 3.53
CA LYS A 160 -12.47 1.27 2.86
C LYS A 160 -12.43 1.14 1.34
N ASP A 161 -12.22 -0.07 0.83
CA ASP A 161 -12.31 -0.35 -0.61
C ASP A 161 -12.91 -1.75 -0.86
N PRO A 162 -14.23 -1.86 -0.90
CA PRO A 162 -14.91 -3.15 -1.07
C PRO A 162 -14.79 -3.74 -2.47
N THR A 163 -14.18 -3.03 -3.41
CA THR A 163 -13.96 -3.49 -4.79
C THR A 163 -12.61 -4.19 -4.98
N ARG A 164 -11.81 -4.26 -3.93
CA ARG A 164 -10.49 -4.92 -3.96
C ARG A 164 -10.61 -6.40 -3.61
N ALA A 165 -10.69 -7.23 -4.62
CA ALA A 165 -10.82 -8.69 -4.47
C ALA A 165 -9.76 -9.29 -3.53
N TYR A 166 -8.51 -8.86 -3.64
CA TYR A 166 -7.41 -9.40 -2.84
C TYR A 166 -7.59 -9.19 -1.32
N LEU A 167 -8.35 -8.19 -0.88
CA LEU A 167 -8.60 -7.98 0.57
C LEU A 167 -9.45 -9.11 1.15
N TYR A 168 -10.43 -9.59 0.38
CA TYR A 168 -11.23 -10.76 0.75
C TYR A 168 -10.37 -12.02 0.74
N GLY A 169 -9.50 -12.17 -0.26
CA GLY A 169 -8.55 -13.27 -0.34
C GLY A 169 -7.63 -13.33 0.88
N GLN A 170 -7.01 -12.21 1.27
CA GLN A 170 -6.14 -12.14 2.45
C GLN A 170 -6.87 -12.52 3.74
N LEU A 171 -8.12 -12.06 3.93
CA LEU A 171 -8.90 -12.44 5.11
C LEU A 171 -9.32 -13.91 5.07
N ALA A 172 -9.66 -14.43 3.89
CA ALA A 172 -9.98 -15.84 3.72
C ALA A 172 -8.78 -16.75 4.03
N GLU A 173 -7.60 -16.39 3.54
CA GLU A 173 -6.35 -17.08 3.86
C GLU A 173 -6.04 -17.02 5.36
N ALA A 174 -6.23 -15.88 6.00
CA ALA A 174 -6.06 -15.75 7.44
C ALA A 174 -7.04 -16.64 8.21
N TYR A 175 -8.31 -16.72 7.80
CA TYR A 175 -9.29 -17.65 8.39
C TYR A 175 -8.87 -19.10 8.21
N ARG A 176 -8.46 -19.50 7.00
CA ARG A 176 -8.04 -20.88 6.71
C ARG A 176 -6.76 -21.24 7.47
N ASP A 177 -5.72 -20.43 7.32
CA ASP A 177 -4.36 -20.83 7.68
C ASP A 177 -4.00 -20.50 9.14
N VAL A 178 -4.57 -19.41 9.68
CA VAL A 178 -4.20 -18.90 11.01
C VAL A 178 -5.32 -19.15 12.02
N PHE A 179 -6.55 -18.75 11.68
CA PHE A 179 -7.68 -18.84 12.63
C PHE A 179 -8.33 -20.23 12.63
N LYS A 180 -8.04 -21.04 11.57
CA LYS A 180 -8.58 -22.41 11.39
C LYS A 180 -10.12 -22.44 11.34
N ASP A 181 -10.72 -21.44 10.72
CA ASP A 181 -12.16 -21.26 10.55
C ASP A 181 -12.52 -21.28 9.05
N LEU A 182 -12.73 -22.49 8.53
CA LEU A 182 -13.05 -22.70 7.11
C LEU A 182 -14.42 -22.12 6.71
N ASP A 183 -15.38 -22.09 7.64
CA ASP A 183 -16.69 -21.55 7.33
C ASP A 183 -16.63 -20.05 7.11
N LYS A 184 -15.90 -19.32 7.96
CA LYS A 184 -15.63 -17.91 7.73
C LYS A 184 -14.76 -17.66 6.48
N ALA A 185 -13.81 -18.54 6.18
CA ALA A 185 -13.03 -18.45 4.95
C ALA A 185 -13.92 -18.53 3.70
N ARG A 186 -14.85 -19.49 3.67
CA ARG A 186 -15.83 -19.63 2.58
C ARG A 186 -16.75 -18.41 2.47
N ALA A 187 -17.30 -17.99 3.60
CA ALA A 187 -18.23 -16.86 3.65
C ALA A 187 -17.61 -15.54 3.15
N ILE A 188 -16.35 -15.27 3.50
CA ILE A 188 -15.68 -14.03 3.06
C ILE A 188 -15.31 -14.07 1.57
N VAL A 189 -14.97 -15.23 1.02
CA VAL A 189 -14.76 -15.42 -0.42
C VAL A 189 -16.05 -15.18 -1.19
N ASP A 190 -17.17 -15.74 -0.72
CA ASP A 190 -18.49 -15.53 -1.33
C ASP A 190 -18.87 -14.05 -1.29
N GLN A 191 -18.62 -13.36 -0.18
CA GLN A 191 -18.84 -11.92 -0.08
C GLN A 191 -17.97 -11.16 -1.09
N GLY A 192 -16.71 -11.53 -1.29
CA GLY A 192 -15.82 -10.95 -2.27
C GLY A 192 -16.33 -11.13 -3.71
N LEU A 193 -16.80 -12.33 -4.04
CA LEU A 193 -17.37 -12.62 -5.36
C LEU A 193 -18.69 -11.90 -5.64
N LEU A 194 -19.45 -11.52 -4.62
CA LEU A 194 -20.61 -10.64 -4.80
C LEU A 194 -20.19 -9.21 -5.20
N LYS A 195 -18.99 -8.75 -4.81
CA LYS A 195 -18.46 -7.43 -5.16
C LYS A 195 -17.64 -7.44 -6.44
N VAL A 196 -16.92 -8.53 -6.69
CA VAL A 196 -16.03 -8.71 -7.85
C VAL A 196 -16.25 -10.12 -8.44
N PRO A 197 -17.37 -10.33 -9.18
CA PRO A 197 -17.83 -11.67 -9.57
C PRO A 197 -16.86 -12.51 -10.40
N ASN A 198 -16.02 -11.85 -11.19
CA ASN A 198 -15.12 -12.51 -12.15
C ASN A 198 -13.64 -12.52 -11.69
N ASP A 199 -13.36 -12.25 -10.42
CA ASP A 199 -12.00 -12.31 -9.93
C ASP A 199 -11.50 -13.75 -9.86
N GLN A 200 -10.49 -14.05 -10.68
CA GLN A 200 -9.97 -15.41 -10.86
C GLN A 200 -9.32 -15.96 -9.59
N ASN A 201 -8.68 -15.10 -8.79
CA ASN A 201 -8.03 -15.52 -7.55
C ASN A 201 -9.07 -15.94 -6.50
N LEU A 202 -10.18 -15.18 -6.37
CA LEU A 202 -11.27 -15.55 -5.48
C LEU A 202 -11.99 -16.80 -5.95
N LEU A 203 -12.21 -16.98 -7.26
CA LEU A 203 -12.80 -18.20 -7.80
C LEU A 203 -11.91 -19.43 -7.51
N GLN A 204 -10.61 -19.32 -7.74
CA GLN A 204 -9.66 -20.39 -7.44
C GLN A 204 -9.61 -20.69 -5.93
N LEU A 205 -9.61 -19.64 -5.09
CA LEU A 205 -9.62 -19.82 -3.64
C LEU A 205 -10.90 -20.52 -3.18
N LYS A 206 -12.07 -20.15 -3.74
CA LYS A 206 -13.34 -20.83 -3.47
C LYS A 206 -13.27 -22.32 -3.76
N GLU A 207 -12.72 -22.72 -4.91
CA GLU A 207 -12.56 -24.14 -5.25
C GLU A 207 -11.63 -24.86 -4.26
N SER A 208 -10.51 -24.25 -3.89
CA SER A 208 -9.57 -24.84 -2.93
C SER A 208 -10.19 -25.08 -1.54
N LEU A 209 -11.13 -24.22 -1.14
CA LEU A 209 -11.83 -24.34 0.15
C LEU A 209 -12.91 -25.41 0.19
N LYS A 210 -13.30 -26.02 -0.95
CA LYS A 210 -14.24 -27.15 -1.00
C LYS A 210 -13.58 -28.48 -0.61
N THR A 211 -12.28 -28.59 -0.86
CA THR A 211 -11.50 -29.83 -0.70
C THR A 211 -10.66 -29.88 0.58
N SER A 212 -10.79 -28.88 1.43
CA SER A 212 -10.00 -28.71 2.68
C SER A 212 -10.74 -29.18 3.92
#